data_224ead3bce3e49e72d83bb9a8e7fdb73
#
_entry.id   224ead3bce3e49e72d83bb9a8e7fdb73
#
_cell.length_a   1.000
_cell.length_b   1.000
_cell.length_c   1.000
_cell.angle_alpha   90.00
_cell.angle_beta   90.00
_cell.angle_gamma   90.00
#
_symmetry.space_group_name_H-M   'P 1'
#
loop_
_entity.id
_entity.type
_entity.pdbx_description
1 polymer ?
#
loop_
_entity_poly.entity_id
_entity_poly.type
_entity_poly.pdbx_seq_one_letter_code
_entity_poly.pdbx_strand_id
1 'polypeptide(L)'
;MGSPLLRKHAAMSDTPTVLFVCVHNAGRSQMAAGYLKALAGDRGEVLSAGSEPKDQINPVAIQAMAEEGIDIASGSPKILTTEAVRDSDVVITMGCGDACPFFPGKRYEDWELEDPAGQDIEAVRGIRDEIKGRIEVLLSEILSAKV
;
A
#
# COMPACT_ATOMS: atom_id res chain seq x y z
N MET A 1 4.31 -31.77 -14.92
CA MET A 1 4.39 -31.47 -14.39
C MET A 1 4.16 -30.41 -14.06
N GLY A 2 3.44 -30.37 -13.42
CA GLY A 2 3.19 -29.12 -13.02
C GLY A 2 4.00 -28.28 -13.77
N SER A 3 3.60 -28.02 -14.82
CA SER A 3 4.45 -27.22 -15.62
C SER A 3 4.78 -25.94 -14.91
N PRO A 4 5.89 -25.36 -15.22
CA PRO A 4 6.29 -24.09 -14.66
C PRO A 4 5.27 -23.00 -14.89
N LEU A 5 4.60 -23.04 -15.99
CA LEU A 5 3.60 -22.04 -16.28
C LEU A 5 2.44 -22.12 -15.34
N LEU A 6 1.96 -23.31 -15.13
CA LEU A 6 0.86 -23.51 -14.25
C LEU A 6 1.23 -23.14 -12.84
N ARG A 7 2.42 -23.46 -12.47
CA ARG A 7 2.90 -23.14 -11.21
C ARG A 7 3.03 -21.67 -10.97
N LYS A 8 3.47 -20.95 -11.96
CA LYS A 8 3.60 -19.56 -11.89
C LYS A 8 2.27 -18.88 -11.61
N HIS A 9 1.21 -19.39 -12.21
CA HIS A 9 -0.10 -18.88 -11.98
C HIS A 9 -0.50 -19.09 -10.53
N ALA A 10 -0.25 -20.25 -9.99
CA ALA A 10 -0.54 -20.52 -8.62
C ALA A 10 0.25 -19.63 -7.70
N ALA A 11 1.49 -19.35 -8.05
CA ALA A 11 2.32 -18.47 -7.24
C ALA A 11 1.74 -17.08 -7.16
N MET A 12 1.19 -16.56 -8.26
CA MET A 12 0.59 -15.25 -8.23
C MET A 12 -0.62 -15.20 -7.31
N SER A 13 -1.40 -16.28 -7.29
CA SER A 13 -2.53 -16.36 -6.39
C SER A 13 -2.08 -16.43 -4.94
N ASP A 14 -0.98 -17.14 -4.69
CA ASP A 14 -0.52 -17.36 -3.34
C ASP A 14 0.13 -16.13 -2.74
N THR A 15 0.69 -15.25 -3.57
CA THR A 15 1.41 -14.08 -3.07
C THR A 15 0.99 -12.84 -3.87
N PRO A 16 -0.18 -12.31 -3.56
CA PRO A 16 -0.64 -11.13 -4.29
C PRO A 16 0.25 -9.93 -4.02
N THR A 17 0.40 -9.10 -5.04
CA THR A 17 1.15 -7.86 -4.93
C THR A 17 0.17 -6.70 -4.82
N VAL A 18 0.31 -5.91 -3.77
CA VAL A 18 -0.56 -4.76 -3.52
C VAL A 18 0.27 -3.50 -3.61
N LEU A 19 -0.18 -2.56 -4.42
CA LEU A 19 0.50 -1.27 -4.60
C LEU A 19 -0.37 -0.17 -4.00
N PHE A 20 0.22 0.61 -3.10
CA PHE A 20 -0.44 1.77 -2.53
C PHE A 20 0.13 3.03 -3.16
N VAL A 21 -0.75 3.90 -3.66
CA VAL A 21 -0.35 5.11 -4.38
C VAL A 21 -1.00 6.33 -3.75
N CYS A 22 -0.19 7.33 -3.39
CA CYS A 22 -0.71 8.65 -3.05
C CYS A 22 0.14 9.67 -3.78
N VAL A 23 -0.09 10.96 -3.50
CA VAL A 23 0.65 11.98 -4.25
C VAL A 23 2.12 11.97 -3.89
N HIS A 24 2.44 12.06 -2.61
CA HIS A 24 3.82 12.27 -2.17
C HIS A 24 4.55 11.02 -1.70
N ASN A 25 3.84 9.91 -1.52
CA ASN A 25 4.40 8.66 -0.97
C ASN A 25 5.21 8.92 0.31
N ALA A 26 4.74 9.86 1.11
CA ALA A 26 5.40 10.27 2.33
C ALA A 26 4.55 10.06 3.57
N GLY A 27 3.27 9.79 3.42
CA GLY A 27 2.36 9.60 4.54
C GLY A 27 1.42 8.43 4.33
N ARG A 28 0.27 8.69 3.66
CA ARG A 28 -0.80 7.69 3.55
C ARG A 28 -0.36 6.35 2.99
N SER A 29 0.31 6.36 1.84
CA SER A 29 0.71 5.11 1.21
C SER A 29 1.81 4.39 1.99
N GLN A 30 2.67 5.14 2.67
CA GLN A 30 3.72 4.53 3.50
C GLN A 30 3.11 3.87 4.73
N MET A 31 2.12 4.50 5.36
CA MET A 31 1.44 3.92 6.51
C MET A 31 0.67 2.66 6.11
N ALA A 32 -0.03 2.72 4.97
CA ALA A 32 -0.79 1.56 4.49
C ALA A 32 0.14 0.39 4.18
N ALA A 33 1.25 0.67 3.50
CA ALA A 33 2.22 -0.37 3.17
C ALA A 33 2.81 -0.98 4.44
N GLY A 34 3.09 -0.13 5.43
CA GLY A 34 3.62 -0.61 6.70
C GLY A 34 2.68 -1.57 7.41
N TYR A 35 1.40 -1.23 7.46
CA TYR A 35 0.42 -2.12 8.08
C TYR A 35 0.27 -3.43 7.32
N LEU A 36 0.17 -3.37 6.00
CA LEU A 36 -0.02 -4.60 5.25
C LEU A 36 1.18 -5.52 5.37
N LYS A 37 2.39 -4.97 5.32
CA LYS A 37 3.59 -5.77 5.53
C LYS A 37 3.60 -6.43 6.91
N ALA A 38 3.24 -5.67 7.93
CA ALA A 38 3.25 -6.19 9.30
C ALA A 38 2.20 -7.28 9.49
N LEU A 39 1.04 -7.13 8.89
CA LEU A 39 -0.06 -8.07 9.10
C LEU A 39 -0.01 -9.27 8.16
N ALA A 40 0.45 -9.08 6.94
CA ALA A 40 0.50 -10.17 5.96
C ALA A 40 1.79 -10.98 6.02
N GLY A 41 2.88 -10.36 6.43
CA GLY A 41 4.16 -11.04 6.44
C GLY A 41 4.53 -11.52 5.04
N ASP A 42 4.83 -12.80 4.92
CA ASP A 42 5.22 -13.39 3.63
C ASP A 42 4.06 -13.66 2.70
N ARG A 43 2.82 -13.46 3.16
CA ARG A 43 1.66 -13.84 2.37
C ARG A 43 1.28 -12.83 1.30
N GLY A 44 1.99 -11.72 1.23
CA GLY A 44 1.74 -10.71 0.21
C GLY A 44 2.97 -9.89 -0.05
N GLU A 45 3.05 -9.33 -1.25
CA GLU A 45 4.11 -8.40 -1.61
C GLU A 45 3.53 -7.00 -1.61
N VAL A 46 4.24 -6.05 -1.00
CA VAL A 46 3.69 -4.72 -0.78
C VAL A 46 4.61 -3.67 -1.40
N LEU A 47 4.03 -2.82 -2.24
CA LEU A 47 4.73 -1.72 -2.88
C LEU A 47 4.03 -0.42 -2.54
N SER A 48 4.76 0.68 -2.59
CA SER A 48 4.16 2.01 -2.45
C SER A 48 4.87 2.98 -3.37
N ALA A 49 4.14 3.99 -3.83
CA ALA A 49 4.70 4.98 -4.76
C ALA A 49 3.89 6.26 -4.72
N GLY A 50 4.41 7.31 -5.33
CA GLY A 50 3.71 8.58 -5.43
C GLY A 50 3.87 9.20 -6.80
N SER A 51 2.86 9.96 -7.21
CA SER A 51 2.93 10.67 -8.48
C SER A 51 3.92 11.83 -8.41
N GLU A 52 4.10 12.40 -7.22
CA GLU A 52 5.06 13.47 -6.98
C GLU A 52 5.75 13.22 -5.64
N PRO A 53 6.67 12.24 -5.59
CA PRO A 53 7.25 11.85 -4.30
C PRO A 53 8.05 12.97 -3.66
N LYS A 54 7.95 13.06 -2.34
CA LYS A 54 8.77 13.98 -1.57
C LYS A 54 10.12 13.34 -1.29
N ASP A 55 11.01 14.14 -0.69
CA ASP A 55 12.36 13.67 -0.39
C ASP A 55 12.38 12.72 0.81
N GLN A 56 11.47 12.91 1.74
CA GLN A 56 11.48 12.17 3.00
C GLN A 56 10.08 11.77 3.41
N ILE A 57 9.99 10.70 4.18
CA ILE A 57 8.74 10.29 4.76
C ILE A 57 8.36 11.28 5.86
N ASN A 58 7.08 11.58 6.00
CA ASN A 58 6.55 12.50 6.99
C ASN A 58 6.94 12.04 8.40
N PRO A 59 7.69 12.85 9.16
CA PRO A 59 8.14 12.40 10.49
C PRO A 59 7.00 12.14 11.47
N VAL A 60 5.87 12.83 11.34
CA VAL A 60 4.73 12.58 12.23
C VAL A 60 4.11 11.23 11.88
N ALA A 61 4.09 10.86 10.59
CA ALA A 61 3.62 9.53 10.20
C ALA A 61 4.56 8.45 10.74
N ILE A 62 5.86 8.69 10.70
CA ILE A 62 6.83 7.76 11.27
C ILE A 62 6.54 7.56 12.76
N GLN A 63 6.30 8.65 13.48
CA GLN A 63 6.03 8.59 14.90
C GLN A 63 4.73 7.82 15.18
N ALA A 64 3.68 8.11 14.43
CA ALA A 64 2.40 7.44 14.61
C ALA A 64 2.51 5.93 14.38
N MET A 65 3.27 5.52 13.37
CA MET A 65 3.45 4.10 13.09
C MET A 65 4.34 3.44 14.13
N ALA A 66 5.33 4.15 14.65
CA ALA A 66 6.18 3.60 15.69
C ALA A 66 5.39 3.26 16.95
N GLU A 67 4.32 4.00 17.23
CA GLU A 67 3.43 3.70 18.34
C GLU A 67 2.79 2.34 18.20
N GLU A 68 2.66 1.86 16.95
CA GLU A 68 2.09 0.55 16.67
C GLU A 68 3.17 -0.52 16.48
N GLY A 69 4.42 -0.19 16.76
CA GLY A 69 5.52 -1.12 16.59
C GLY A 69 5.95 -1.30 15.15
N ILE A 70 5.57 -0.39 14.26
CA ILE A 70 5.87 -0.51 12.84
C ILE A 70 6.84 0.59 12.42
N ASP A 71 7.96 0.20 11.83
CA ASP A 71 8.99 1.13 11.38
C ASP A 71 8.81 1.43 9.89
N ILE A 72 8.45 2.67 9.57
CA ILE A 72 8.43 3.11 8.17
C ILE A 72 9.57 4.09 7.87
N ALA A 73 10.41 4.36 8.86
CA ALA A 73 11.50 5.31 8.68
C ALA A 73 12.61 4.76 7.78
N SER A 74 12.72 3.43 7.68
CA SER A 74 13.77 2.82 6.87
C SER A 74 13.47 2.85 5.38
N GLY A 75 12.23 3.20 5.00
CA GLY A 75 11.87 3.31 3.59
C GLY A 75 12.17 4.69 3.04
N SER A 76 11.74 4.92 1.81
CA SER A 76 11.87 6.23 1.17
C SER A 76 10.73 6.41 0.18
N PRO A 77 10.35 7.67 -0.11
CA PRO A 77 9.36 7.91 -1.15
C PRO A 77 9.89 7.48 -2.52
N LYS A 78 9.00 6.92 -3.33
CA LYS A 78 9.36 6.39 -4.66
C LYS A 78 8.39 6.91 -5.70
N ILE A 79 8.91 7.12 -6.90
CA ILE A 79 8.07 7.58 -8.01
C ILE A 79 7.19 6.44 -8.51
N LEU A 80 5.96 6.77 -8.85
CA LEU A 80 5.05 5.81 -9.46
C LEU A 80 5.53 5.46 -10.86
N THR A 81 5.60 4.18 -11.18
CA THR A 81 5.96 3.72 -12.50
C THR A 81 4.84 2.90 -13.10
N THR A 82 4.77 2.87 -14.42
CA THR A 82 3.80 2.05 -15.13
C THR A 82 4.03 0.57 -14.81
N GLU A 83 5.29 0.17 -14.71
CA GLU A 83 5.63 -1.22 -14.40
C GLU A 83 5.10 -1.66 -13.04
N ALA A 84 5.19 -0.78 -12.04
CA ALA A 84 4.71 -1.13 -10.71
C ALA A 84 3.20 -1.40 -10.74
N VAL A 85 2.45 -0.58 -11.49
CA VAL A 85 1.01 -0.79 -11.61
C VAL A 85 0.74 -2.07 -12.37
N ARG A 86 1.43 -2.26 -13.49
CA ARG A 86 1.21 -3.44 -14.33
C ARG A 86 1.47 -4.74 -13.57
N ASP A 87 2.49 -4.74 -12.72
CA ASP A 87 2.91 -5.95 -12.02
C ASP A 87 2.15 -6.20 -10.73
N SER A 88 1.26 -5.29 -10.33
CA SER A 88 0.50 -5.43 -9.11
C SER A 88 -0.85 -6.07 -9.37
N ASP A 89 -1.34 -6.84 -8.39
CA ASP A 89 -2.67 -7.48 -8.49
C ASP A 89 -3.75 -6.56 -7.96
N VAL A 90 -3.43 -5.76 -6.95
CA VAL A 90 -4.35 -4.82 -6.33
C VAL A 90 -3.68 -3.45 -6.29
N VAL A 91 -4.40 -2.42 -6.73
CA VAL A 91 -3.89 -1.05 -6.71
C VAL A 91 -4.83 -0.19 -5.89
N ILE A 92 -4.32 0.39 -4.82
CA ILE A 92 -5.10 1.24 -3.92
C ILE A 92 -4.59 2.67 -4.07
N THR A 93 -5.43 3.55 -4.58
CA THR A 93 -5.05 4.96 -4.72
C THR A 93 -5.59 5.76 -3.54
N MET A 94 -4.87 6.80 -3.16
CA MET A 94 -5.21 7.62 -2.02
C MET A 94 -4.97 9.08 -2.38
N GLY A 95 -5.78 9.58 -3.32
CA GLY A 95 -5.73 10.98 -3.68
C GLY A 95 -4.81 11.33 -4.84
N CYS A 96 -4.32 10.35 -5.60
CA CYS A 96 -3.47 10.65 -6.75
C CYS A 96 -4.27 10.98 -8.02
N GLY A 97 -5.60 10.86 -7.95
CA GLY A 97 -6.46 11.21 -9.08
C GLY A 97 -6.17 10.35 -10.30
N ASP A 98 -6.03 10.99 -11.45
CA ASP A 98 -5.83 10.29 -12.71
C ASP A 98 -4.39 9.94 -13.02
N ALA A 99 -3.49 10.20 -12.07
CA ALA A 99 -2.07 9.96 -12.31
C ALA A 99 -1.73 8.47 -12.40
N CYS A 100 -2.58 7.60 -11.86
CA CYS A 100 -2.31 6.17 -11.84
C CYS A 100 -2.82 5.52 -13.12
N PRO A 101 -1.97 4.81 -13.88
CA PRO A 101 -2.42 4.13 -15.10
C PRO A 101 -3.41 3.02 -14.77
N PHE A 102 -4.31 2.73 -15.68
CA PHE A 102 -5.31 1.70 -15.49
C PHE A 102 -5.06 0.53 -16.42
N PHE A 103 -4.96 -0.67 -15.84
CA PHE A 103 -4.84 -1.92 -16.60
C PHE A 103 -6.05 -2.80 -16.27
N PRO A 104 -6.75 -3.34 -17.28
CA PRO A 104 -7.89 -4.21 -17.01
C PRO A 104 -7.47 -5.48 -16.28
N GLY A 105 -8.40 -6.05 -15.54
CA GLY A 105 -8.17 -7.34 -14.88
C GLY A 105 -7.58 -7.26 -13.48
N LYS A 106 -7.31 -6.05 -12.99
CA LYS A 106 -6.80 -5.85 -11.65
C LYS A 106 -7.88 -5.31 -10.74
N ARG A 107 -7.67 -5.47 -9.43
CA ARG A 107 -8.56 -4.87 -8.45
C ARG A 107 -8.06 -3.46 -8.15
N TYR A 108 -8.90 -2.47 -8.41
CA TYR A 108 -8.59 -1.07 -8.12
C TYR A 108 -9.52 -0.56 -7.05
N GLU A 109 -8.98 0.17 -6.07
CA GLU A 109 -9.78 0.86 -5.07
C GLU A 109 -9.22 2.25 -4.88
N ASP A 110 -10.10 3.19 -4.53
CA ASP A 110 -9.68 4.54 -4.20
C ASP A 110 -10.14 4.82 -2.78
N TRP A 111 -9.20 5.04 -1.88
CA TRP A 111 -9.51 5.32 -0.48
C TRP A 111 -9.42 6.82 -0.25
N GLU A 112 -10.53 7.42 0.14
CA GLU A 112 -10.55 8.83 0.48
C GLU A 112 -10.07 8.99 1.90
N LEU A 113 -8.90 9.60 2.06
CA LEU A 113 -8.27 9.79 3.36
C LEU A 113 -7.71 11.20 3.43
N GLU A 114 -7.70 11.76 4.63
CA GLU A 114 -7.09 13.06 4.83
C GLU A 114 -5.59 12.96 4.65
N ASP A 115 -5.00 14.04 4.15
CA ASP A 115 -3.56 14.12 3.97
C ASP A 115 -2.92 14.47 5.32
N PRO A 116 -1.99 13.66 5.84
CA PRO A 116 -1.35 13.96 7.12
C PRO A 116 -0.33 15.07 7.05
N ALA A 117 0.00 15.56 5.87
CA ALA A 117 1.02 16.62 5.73
C ALA A 117 0.62 17.86 6.54
N GLY A 118 1.53 18.32 7.38
CA GLY A 118 1.30 19.52 8.18
C GLY A 118 0.36 19.36 9.34
N GLN A 119 -0.11 18.14 9.62
CA GLN A 119 -1.04 17.92 10.71
C GLN A 119 -0.32 17.43 11.96
N ASP A 120 -0.94 17.60 13.11
CA ASP A 120 -0.33 17.19 14.38
C ASP A 120 -0.50 15.69 14.58
N ILE A 121 0.15 15.18 15.63
CA ILE A 121 0.17 13.75 15.89
C ILE A 121 -1.23 13.19 16.16
N GLU A 122 -2.11 13.95 16.78
CA GLU A 122 -3.46 13.45 17.06
C GLU A 122 -4.26 13.26 15.79
N ALA A 123 -4.16 14.22 14.87
CA ALA A 123 -4.84 14.09 13.58
C ALA A 123 -4.27 12.92 12.78
N VAL A 124 -2.95 12.75 12.82
CA VAL A 124 -2.31 11.67 12.09
C VAL A 124 -2.65 10.31 12.68
N ARG A 125 -2.82 10.23 14.00
CA ARG A 125 -3.29 9.00 14.64
C ARG A 125 -4.66 8.56 14.10
N GLY A 126 -5.57 9.53 13.93
CA GLY A 126 -6.88 9.22 13.38
C GLY A 126 -6.80 8.70 11.96
N ILE A 127 -5.97 9.33 11.13
CA ILE A 127 -5.75 8.86 9.77
C ILE A 127 -5.13 7.47 9.78
N ARG A 128 -4.13 7.25 10.64
CA ARG A 128 -3.49 5.95 10.79
C ARG A 128 -4.50 4.86 11.15
N ASP A 129 -5.37 5.15 12.10
CA ASP A 129 -6.34 4.16 12.58
C ASP A 129 -7.37 3.83 11.52
N GLU A 130 -7.77 4.81 10.70
CA GLU A 130 -8.66 4.55 9.59
C GLU A 130 -7.98 3.67 8.55
N ILE A 131 -6.72 3.95 8.25
CA ILE A 131 -5.95 3.13 7.32
C ILE A 131 -5.86 1.70 7.84
N LYS A 132 -5.58 1.53 9.13
CA LYS A 132 -5.47 0.20 9.73
C LYS A 132 -6.75 -0.60 9.52
N GLY A 133 -7.91 0.02 9.76
CA GLY A 133 -9.18 -0.67 9.57
C GLY A 133 -9.39 -1.10 8.13
N ARG A 134 -9.04 -0.24 7.18
CA ARG A 134 -9.18 -0.58 5.77
C ARG A 134 -8.22 -1.69 5.37
N ILE A 135 -7.01 -1.68 5.92
CA ILE A 135 -6.03 -2.74 5.63
C ILE A 135 -6.52 -4.08 6.16
N GLU A 136 -7.12 -4.10 7.35
CA GLU A 136 -7.64 -5.35 7.92
C GLU A 136 -8.73 -5.95 7.04
N VAL A 137 -9.62 -5.12 6.52
CA VAL A 137 -10.67 -5.59 5.61
C VAL A 137 -10.05 -6.07 4.30
N LEU A 138 -9.15 -5.29 3.73
CA LEU A 138 -8.49 -5.68 2.48
C LEU A 138 -7.77 -7.02 2.63
N LEU A 139 -7.04 -7.18 3.71
CA LEU A 139 -6.27 -8.40 3.94
C LEU A 139 -7.18 -9.61 4.01
N SER A 140 -8.30 -9.50 4.73
CA SER A 140 -9.23 -10.61 4.82
C SER A 140 -9.78 -10.98 3.45
N GLU A 141 -10.02 -9.99 2.61
CA GLU A 141 -10.59 -10.23 1.28
C GLU A 141 -9.59 -10.87 0.33
N ILE A 142 -8.37 -10.34 0.28
CA ILE A 142 -7.39 -10.86 -0.67
C ILE A 142 -6.85 -12.23 -0.26
N LEU A 143 -6.75 -12.50 1.03
CA LEU A 143 -6.28 -13.81 1.47
C LEU A 143 -7.39 -14.84 1.41
N SER A 144 -8.62 -14.45 1.70
CA SER A 144 -9.76 -15.36 1.59
C SER A 144 -9.97 -15.85 0.18
N ALA A 145 -9.71 -15.00 -0.79
CA ALA A 145 -9.93 -15.35 -2.18
C ALA A 145 -9.05 -16.51 -2.64
N LYS A 146 -8.00 -16.82 -1.89
CA LYS A 146 -7.09 -17.89 -2.26
C LYS A 146 -7.56 -19.25 -1.76
N VAL A 147 -8.48 -19.23 -0.83
CA VAL A 147 -9.01 -20.45 -0.27
C VAL A 147 -10.19 -20.93 -1.07
#